data_d8bec918756d98881e44bcb08a4425bd
#
_entry.id   d8bec918756d98881e44bcb08a4425bd
#
_cell.length_a   1.000
_cell.length_b   1.000
_cell.length_c   1.000
_cell.angle_alpha   90.00
_cell.angle_beta   90.00
_cell.angle_gamma   90.00
#
_symmetry.space_group_name_H-M   'P 1'
#
loop_
_entity.id
_entity.type
_entity.pdbx_description
1 polymer ?
#
loop_
_entity_poly.entity_id
_entity_poly.type
_entity_poly.pdbx_seq_one_letter_code
_entity_poly.pdbx_strand_id
1 'polypeptide(L)'
;MKISKIIIYKEPSVPKINLDKIKEFIFKEFRIKIEIRDNIFNKLDKNTCEKIASTRIFNLKKSFEKHNPTVNEILIELENKDMSNKEEMVLYDGIELSKIIKELIPKTEGNQDTLHIIFTNKLTCTFDQNDFKYHARTWIGSNPVII
;
A
#
# COMPACT_ATOMS: atom_id res chain seq x y z
N MET A 1 4.74 1.96 -22.77
CA MET A 1 5.51 1.53 -21.57
C MET A 1 5.57 0.02 -21.58
N LYS A 2 6.75 -0.59 -21.51
CA LYS A 2 6.92 -2.05 -21.52
C LYS A 2 7.45 -2.47 -20.14
N ILE A 3 6.62 -3.13 -19.34
CA ILE A 3 7.05 -3.67 -18.05
C ILE A 3 7.98 -4.86 -18.31
N SER A 4 9.17 -4.81 -17.76
CA SER A 4 10.19 -5.87 -17.85
C SER A 4 10.38 -6.65 -16.56
N LYS A 5 10.00 -6.07 -15.43
CA LYS A 5 10.12 -6.65 -14.09
C LYS A 5 8.91 -6.31 -13.22
N ILE A 6 8.49 -7.25 -12.39
CA ILE A 6 7.49 -7.03 -11.34
C ILE A 6 8.13 -7.38 -10.00
N ILE A 7 7.99 -6.50 -9.01
CA ILE A 7 8.39 -6.74 -7.63
C ILE A 7 7.15 -6.78 -6.76
N ILE A 8 6.98 -7.87 -6.03
CA ILE A 8 5.83 -8.08 -5.15
C ILE A 8 6.28 -8.00 -3.70
N TYR A 9 5.61 -7.17 -2.92
CA TYR A 9 5.74 -7.11 -1.47
C TYR A 9 4.45 -7.63 -0.83
N LYS A 10 4.58 -8.40 0.24
CA LYS A 10 3.41 -8.96 0.92
C LYS A 10 3.55 -8.85 2.43
N GLU A 11 2.57 -8.24 3.08
CA GLU A 11 2.46 -8.28 4.54
C GLU A 11 2.12 -9.70 5.02
N PRO A 12 2.68 -10.14 6.17
CA PRO A 12 2.43 -11.48 6.71
C PRO A 12 0.96 -11.76 6.99
N SER A 13 0.23 -10.75 7.44
CA SER A 13 -1.19 -10.81 7.82
C SER A 13 -2.16 -10.87 6.64
N VAL A 14 -1.71 -10.56 5.42
CA VAL A 14 -2.55 -10.70 4.22
C VAL A 14 -2.93 -12.17 4.00
N PRO A 15 -4.19 -12.48 3.66
CA PRO A 15 -4.66 -13.85 3.41
C PRO A 15 -3.74 -14.63 2.49
N LYS A 16 -3.74 -15.96 2.63
CA LYS A 16 -2.87 -16.86 1.87
C LYS A 16 -3.10 -16.69 0.36
N ILE A 17 -2.25 -15.89 -0.26
CA ILE A 17 -2.17 -15.75 -1.72
C ILE A 17 -1.05 -16.67 -2.20
N ASN A 18 -1.33 -17.52 -3.17
CA ASN A 18 -0.31 -18.38 -3.75
C ASN A 18 0.53 -17.57 -4.76
N LEU A 19 1.56 -16.89 -4.24
CA LEU A 19 2.44 -16.06 -5.05
C LEU A 19 3.23 -16.87 -6.10
N ASP A 20 3.52 -18.14 -5.83
CA ASP A 20 4.24 -18.99 -6.79
C ASP A 20 3.39 -19.25 -8.03
N LYS A 21 2.10 -19.56 -7.85
CA LYS A 21 1.18 -19.72 -8.98
C LYS A 21 1.02 -18.42 -9.78
N ILE A 22 0.96 -17.27 -9.11
CA ILE A 22 0.90 -15.97 -9.78
C ILE A 22 2.19 -15.75 -10.59
N LYS A 23 3.35 -16.02 -10.00
CA LYS A 23 4.65 -15.90 -10.66
C LYS A 23 4.74 -16.79 -11.90
N GLU A 24 4.36 -18.07 -11.78
CA GLU A 24 4.34 -19.02 -12.90
C GLU A 24 3.41 -18.54 -14.02
N PHE A 25 2.19 -18.11 -13.68
CA PHE A 25 1.22 -17.62 -14.65
C PHE A 25 1.76 -16.39 -15.41
N ILE A 26 2.23 -15.37 -14.69
CA ILE A 26 2.73 -14.14 -15.30
C ILE A 26 3.97 -14.43 -16.18
N PHE A 27 4.87 -15.28 -15.69
CA PHE A 27 6.04 -15.66 -16.50
C PHE A 27 5.65 -16.41 -17.77
N LYS A 28 4.71 -17.35 -17.67
CA LYS A 28 4.23 -18.12 -18.81
C LYS A 28 3.56 -17.24 -19.86
N GLU A 29 2.66 -16.35 -19.45
CA GLU A 29 1.84 -15.56 -20.38
C GLU A 29 2.58 -14.33 -20.91
N PHE A 30 3.36 -13.64 -20.07
CA PHE A 30 3.94 -12.35 -20.40
C PHE A 30 5.46 -12.34 -20.51
N ARG A 31 6.15 -13.41 -20.09
CA ARG A 31 7.62 -13.51 -20.03
C ARG A 31 8.25 -12.41 -19.17
N ILE A 32 7.52 -11.92 -18.16
CA ILE A 32 7.99 -10.90 -17.23
C ILE A 32 8.62 -11.57 -16.01
N LYS A 33 9.79 -11.09 -15.60
CA LYS A 33 10.48 -11.56 -14.38
C LYS A 33 9.75 -11.03 -13.14
N ILE A 34 9.44 -11.93 -12.19
CA ILE A 34 8.86 -11.57 -10.90
C ILE A 34 9.86 -11.83 -9.79
N GLU A 35 10.02 -10.85 -8.92
CA GLU A 35 10.75 -10.92 -7.65
C GLU A 35 9.77 -10.75 -6.50
N ILE A 36 9.83 -11.66 -5.52
CA ILE A 36 9.04 -11.56 -4.29
C ILE A 36 9.96 -11.07 -3.20
N ARG A 37 9.55 -10.05 -2.47
CA ARG A 37 10.29 -9.43 -1.37
C ARG A 37 9.51 -9.45 -0.07
N ASP A 38 10.21 -9.21 1.01
CA ASP A 38 9.61 -9.00 2.32
C ASP A 38 8.67 -7.79 2.33
N ASN A 39 7.86 -7.70 3.38
CA ASN A 39 6.95 -6.61 3.60
C ASN A 39 7.65 -5.24 3.51
N ILE A 40 7.15 -4.35 2.65
CA ILE A 40 7.70 -3.01 2.46
C ILE A 40 7.59 -2.13 3.71
N PHE A 41 6.63 -2.43 4.59
CA PHE A 41 6.43 -1.73 5.86
C PHE A 41 7.29 -2.28 6.99
N ASN A 42 8.18 -3.22 6.72
CA ASN A 42 9.05 -3.79 7.74
C ASN A 42 10.15 -2.81 8.12
N LYS A 43 10.36 -2.61 9.43
CA LYS A 43 11.44 -1.75 9.99
C LYS A 43 11.38 -0.29 9.53
N LEU A 44 10.19 0.27 9.43
CA LEU A 44 10.03 1.70 9.16
C LEU A 44 10.57 2.55 10.32
N ASP A 45 11.14 3.70 9.99
CA ASP A 45 11.48 4.71 11.01
C ASP A 45 10.22 5.43 11.51
N LYS A 46 10.37 6.09 12.67
CA LYS A 46 9.26 6.81 13.32
C LYS A 46 8.65 7.89 12.42
N ASN A 47 9.47 8.62 11.67
CA ASN A 47 9.00 9.69 10.80
C ASN A 47 8.15 9.15 9.64
N THR A 48 8.55 8.02 9.05
CA THR A 48 7.76 7.33 8.01
C THR A 48 6.44 6.81 8.58
N CYS A 49 6.46 6.23 9.78
CA CYS A 49 5.23 5.79 10.46
C CYS A 49 4.28 6.95 10.77
N GLU A 50 4.80 8.10 11.19
CA GLU A 50 4.02 9.32 11.37
C GLU A 50 3.38 9.81 10.07
N LYS A 51 4.14 9.80 8.97
CA LYS A 51 3.60 10.12 7.65
C LYS A 51 2.46 9.16 7.27
N ILE A 52 2.65 7.84 7.44
CA ILE A 52 1.61 6.84 7.13
C ILE A 52 0.38 7.08 8.00
N ALA A 53 0.55 7.24 9.32
CA ALA A 53 -0.56 7.51 10.23
C ALA A 53 -1.31 8.79 9.84
N SER A 54 -0.64 9.82 9.33
CA SER A 54 -1.28 11.07 8.89
C SER A 54 -2.15 10.91 7.63
N THR A 55 -2.09 9.76 6.94
CA THR A 55 -2.96 9.47 5.77
C THR A 55 -4.29 8.82 6.15
N ARG A 56 -4.55 8.59 7.43
CA ARG A 56 -5.82 8.01 7.92
C ARG A 56 -7.00 8.92 7.63
N ILE A 57 -8.13 8.30 7.31
CA ILE A 57 -9.38 8.98 6.98
C ILE A 57 -10.31 8.91 8.19
N PHE A 58 -10.73 10.07 8.71
CA PHE A 58 -11.69 10.16 9.83
C PHE A 58 -13.09 10.59 9.38
N ASN A 59 -13.20 11.20 8.20
CA ASN A 59 -14.48 11.63 7.66
C ASN A 59 -14.66 11.15 6.22
N LEU A 60 -15.52 10.18 6.04
CA LEU A 60 -15.78 9.58 4.73
C LEU A 60 -16.47 10.53 3.73
N LYS A 61 -17.04 11.64 4.19
CA LYS A 61 -17.78 12.62 3.38
C LYS A 61 -16.99 13.87 3.07
N LYS A 62 -15.72 13.94 3.47
CA LYS A 62 -14.82 15.05 3.15
C LYS A 62 -13.62 14.54 2.39
N SER A 63 -13.15 15.32 1.42
CA SER A 63 -11.85 15.09 0.78
C SER A 63 -10.74 15.03 1.81
N PHE A 64 -9.61 14.44 1.42
CA PHE A 64 -8.48 14.24 2.33
C PHE A 64 -8.08 15.54 3.03
N GLU A 65 -8.01 15.45 4.36
CA GLU A 65 -7.45 16.48 5.22
C GLU A 65 -6.35 15.82 6.07
N LYS A 66 -5.11 16.27 5.89
CA LYS A 66 -3.99 15.76 6.67
C LYS A 66 -4.21 16.08 8.15
N HIS A 67 -4.15 15.08 9.01
CA HIS A 67 -4.21 15.26 10.46
C HIS A 67 -2.85 15.07 11.11
N ASN A 68 -2.72 15.54 12.35
CA ASN A 68 -1.55 15.28 13.19
C ASN A 68 -1.79 13.97 13.97
N PRO A 69 -1.06 12.89 13.65
CA PRO A 69 -1.30 11.61 14.30
C PRO A 69 -0.91 11.63 15.78
N THR A 70 -1.66 10.89 16.58
CA THR A 70 -1.36 10.63 17.97
C THR A 70 -0.18 9.67 18.13
N VAL A 71 0.43 9.64 19.31
CA VAL A 71 1.50 8.68 19.63
C VAL A 71 1.03 7.24 19.42
N ASN A 72 -0.19 6.92 19.81
CA ASN A 72 -0.75 5.57 19.63
C ASN A 72 -0.91 5.18 18.16
N GLU A 73 -1.32 6.11 17.30
CA GLU A 73 -1.42 5.85 15.87
C GLU A 73 -0.05 5.57 15.25
N ILE A 74 0.97 6.34 15.66
CA ILE A 74 2.35 6.12 15.21
C ILE A 74 2.88 4.76 15.69
N LEU A 75 2.61 4.38 16.94
CA LEU A 75 3.03 3.10 17.50
C LEU A 75 2.37 1.92 16.77
N ILE A 76 1.11 2.05 16.36
CA ILE A 76 0.42 1.04 15.56
C ILE A 76 1.16 0.80 14.24
N GLU A 77 1.59 1.87 13.56
CA GLU A 77 2.34 1.74 12.31
C GLU A 77 3.76 1.18 12.55
N LEU A 78 4.45 1.58 13.63
CA LEU A 78 5.77 1.08 14.00
C LEU A 78 5.78 -0.42 14.29
N GLU A 79 4.77 -0.90 15.00
CA GLU A 79 4.64 -2.30 15.35
C GLU A 79 4.07 -3.12 14.19
N ASN A 80 3.68 -2.45 13.11
CA ASN A 80 3.01 -3.06 11.95
C ASN A 80 1.92 -4.05 12.39
N LYS A 81 1.16 -3.66 13.42
CA LYS A 81 0.12 -4.49 14.02
C LYS A 81 -0.95 -4.80 13.01
N ASP A 82 -1.28 -6.07 12.92
CA ASP A 82 -2.46 -6.52 12.21
C ASP A 82 -3.71 -5.94 12.88
N MET A 83 -4.36 -5.01 12.18
CA MET A 83 -5.59 -4.36 12.63
C MET A 83 -6.84 -5.17 12.28
N SER A 84 -6.71 -6.30 11.59
CA SER A 84 -7.84 -7.13 11.15
C SER A 84 -8.70 -7.68 12.30
N ASN A 85 -8.13 -7.76 13.51
CA ASN A 85 -8.79 -8.26 14.72
C ASN A 85 -9.28 -7.16 15.66
N LYS A 86 -9.20 -5.87 15.26
CA LYS A 86 -9.69 -4.78 16.08
C LYS A 86 -11.09 -4.37 15.67
N GLU A 87 -11.87 -3.92 16.65
CA GLU A 87 -13.24 -3.43 16.44
C GLU A 87 -13.29 -2.17 15.54
N GLU A 88 -12.17 -1.45 15.41
CA GLU A 88 -12.08 -0.24 14.60
C GLU A 88 -11.30 -0.50 13.31
N MET A 89 -11.97 -0.32 12.20
CA MET A 89 -11.37 -0.37 10.88
C MET A 89 -10.62 0.93 10.59
N VAL A 90 -9.33 0.83 10.29
CA VAL A 90 -8.51 1.98 9.90
C VAL A 90 -8.50 2.11 8.38
N LEU A 91 -8.90 3.28 7.89
CA LEU A 91 -8.94 3.61 6.48
C LEU A 91 -7.82 4.59 6.13
N TYR A 92 -7.20 4.40 4.99
CA TYR A 92 -6.10 5.24 4.50
C TYR A 92 -6.46 5.88 3.16
N ASP A 93 -6.12 7.15 2.97
CA ASP A 93 -6.19 7.75 1.64
C ASP A 93 -5.17 7.09 0.72
N GLY A 94 -5.66 6.42 -0.32
CA GLY A 94 -4.82 5.60 -1.21
C GLY A 94 -3.84 6.45 -2.02
N ILE A 95 -4.18 7.71 -2.34
CA ILE A 95 -3.31 8.63 -3.07
C ILE A 95 -2.14 9.05 -2.18
N GLU A 96 -2.43 9.49 -0.96
CA GLU A 96 -1.41 9.96 -0.03
C GLU A 96 -0.51 8.81 0.45
N LEU A 97 -1.11 7.65 0.77
CA LEU A 97 -0.34 6.46 1.14
C LEU A 97 0.59 6.01 -0.01
N SER A 98 0.11 6.03 -1.25
CA SER A 98 0.94 5.64 -2.41
C SER A 98 2.17 6.54 -2.61
N LYS A 99 2.05 7.84 -2.30
CA LYS A 99 3.20 8.77 -2.35
C LYS A 99 4.28 8.38 -1.35
N ILE A 100 3.87 8.02 -0.12
CA ILE A 100 4.81 7.60 0.93
C ILE A 100 5.47 6.27 0.55
N ILE A 101 4.69 5.28 0.10
CA ILE A 101 5.25 4.00 -0.33
C ILE A 101 6.24 4.17 -1.49
N LYS A 102 5.97 5.09 -2.40
CA LYS A 102 6.89 5.40 -3.48
C LYS A 102 8.25 5.93 -2.99
N GLU A 103 8.28 6.65 -1.86
CA GLU A 103 9.54 7.09 -1.23
C GLU A 103 10.34 5.92 -0.64
N LEU A 104 9.67 4.80 -0.26
CA LEU A 104 10.32 3.60 0.27
C LEU A 104 10.97 2.73 -0.81
N ILE A 105 10.53 2.88 -2.05
CA ILE A 105 11.10 2.14 -3.19
C ILE A 105 12.48 2.73 -3.53
N PRO A 106 13.52 1.88 -3.66
CA PRO A 106 14.84 2.35 -4.05
C PRO A 106 14.79 3.14 -5.37
N LYS A 107 15.44 4.30 -5.42
CA LYS A 107 15.45 5.16 -6.63
C LYS A 107 15.92 4.44 -7.88
N THR A 108 16.81 3.47 -7.74
CA THR A 108 17.31 2.63 -8.85
C THR A 108 16.24 1.70 -9.42
N GLU A 109 15.13 1.49 -8.71
CA GLU A 109 14.03 0.63 -9.12
C GLU A 109 12.73 1.41 -9.39
N GLY A 110 12.74 2.72 -9.15
CA GLY A 110 11.61 3.63 -9.43
C GLY A 110 11.45 3.97 -10.93
N ASN A 111 12.02 3.16 -11.83
CA ASN A 111 11.92 3.36 -13.27
C ASN A 111 10.57 2.89 -13.81
N GLN A 112 10.29 3.27 -15.08
CA GLN A 112 9.03 2.93 -15.72
C GLN A 112 8.89 1.45 -16.15
N ASP A 113 9.99 0.71 -16.12
CA ASP A 113 10.05 -0.68 -16.57
C ASP A 113 9.77 -1.67 -15.44
N THR A 114 9.79 -1.20 -14.20
CA THR A 114 9.55 -2.02 -13.01
C THR A 114 8.21 -1.66 -12.38
N LEU A 115 7.32 -2.65 -12.27
CA LEU A 115 6.05 -2.51 -11.57
C LEU A 115 6.19 -3.04 -10.13
N HIS A 116 5.81 -2.22 -9.15
CA HIS A 116 5.75 -2.60 -7.74
C HIS A 116 4.31 -2.91 -7.35
N ILE A 117 4.08 -4.09 -6.75
CA ILE A 117 2.77 -4.51 -6.26
C ILE A 117 2.90 -4.78 -4.76
N ILE A 118 2.07 -4.13 -3.96
CA ILE A 118 2.05 -4.26 -2.51
C ILE A 118 0.74 -4.90 -2.09
N PHE A 119 0.84 -6.10 -1.51
CA PHE A 119 -0.28 -6.75 -0.81
C PHE A 119 -0.24 -6.37 0.66
N THR A 120 -1.29 -5.68 1.13
CA THR A 120 -1.34 -5.10 2.47
C THR A 120 -2.73 -5.25 3.10
N ASN A 121 -2.80 -5.27 4.44
CA ASN A 121 -4.09 -5.16 5.15
C ASN A 121 -4.53 -3.72 5.33
N LYS A 122 -3.72 -2.74 4.91
CA LYS A 122 -4.11 -1.32 5.00
C LYS A 122 -5.24 -1.08 4.02
N LEU A 123 -6.45 -0.88 4.54
CA LEU A 123 -7.62 -0.63 3.70
C LEU A 123 -7.51 0.75 3.04
N THR A 124 -7.19 0.76 1.76
CA THR A 124 -7.08 2.00 0.98
C THR A 124 -8.44 2.44 0.46
N CYS A 125 -8.66 3.75 0.50
CA CYS A 125 -9.87 4.40 -0.02
C CYS A 125 -9.49 5.55 -0.93
N THR A 126 -10.35 5.83 -1.91
CA THR A 126 -10.23 7.01 -2.77
C THR A 126 -11.48 7.86 -2.67
N PHE A 127 -11.29 9.18 -2.59
CA PHE A 127 -12.39 10.13 -2.58
C PHE A 127 -12.95 10.29 -3.99
N ASP A 128 -14.27 10.11 -4.14
CA ASP A 128 -14.97 10.33 -5.40
C ASP A 128 -15.67 11.69 -5.37
N GLN A 129 -15.32 12.56 -6.31
CA GLN A 129 -15.89 13.90 -6.41
C GLN A 129 -17.34 13.92 -6.91
N ASN A 130 -17.82 12.83 -7.50
CA ASN A 130 -19.17 12.75 -8.03
C ASN A 130 -20.22 12.55 -6.94
N ASP A 131 -19.88 11.77 -5.91
CA ASP A 131 -20.78 11.48 -4.79
C ASP A 131 -20.27 12.01 -3.43
N PHE A 132 -19.16 12.75 -3.45
CA PHE A 132 -18.53 13.40 -2.30
C PHE A 132 -18.28 12.45 -1.12
N LYS A 133 -17.71 11.26 -1.40
CA LYS A 133 -17.34 10.31 -0.36
C LYS A 133 -16.19 9.41 -0.76
N TYR A 134 -15.60 8.77 0.27
CA TYR A 134 -14.59 7.76 0.09
C TYR A 134 -15.19 6.40 -0.25
N HIS A 135 -14.53 5.70 -1.17
CA HIS A 135 -14.81 4.30 -1.50
C HIS A 135 -13.55 3.46 -1.25
N ALA A 136 -13.74 2.31 -0.60
CA ALA A 136 -12.69 1.30 -0.47
C ALA A 136 -12.37 0.75 -1.86
N ARG A 137 -11.11 0.89 -2.29
CA ARG A 137 -10.65 0.47 -3.62
C ARG A 137 -9.20 0.04 -3.55
N THR A 138 -8.86 -0.97 -4.33
CA THR A 138 -7.47 -1.25 -4.68
C THR A 138 -6.90 -0.04 -5.43
N TRP A 139 -5.73 0.45 -4.99
CA TRP A 139 -5.08 1.56 -5.66
C TRP A 139 -4.28 1.07 -6.87
N ILE A 140 -4.78 1.32 -8.07
CA ILE A 140 -4.15 0.92 -9.34
C ILE A 140 -3.73 2.16 -10.18
N GLY A 141 -3.89 3.35 -9.64
CA GLY A 141 -3.71 4.61 -10.39
C GLY A 141 -2.27 4.97 -10.72
N SER A 142 -1.29 4.31 -10.10
CA SER A 142 0.13 4.59 -10.33
C SER A 142 1.01 3.40 -9.93
N ASN A 143 2.32 3.56 -10.11
CA ASN A 143 3.32 2.67 -9.54
C ASN A 143 3.86 3.30 -8.23
N PRO A 144 3.69 2.65 -7.07
CA PRO A 144 3.23 1.28 -6.85
C PRO A 144 1.71 1.06 -6.95
N VAL A 145 1.31 -0.19 -7.20
CA VAL A 145 -0.06 -0.69 -7.04
C VAL A 145 -0.22 -1.21 -5.62
N ILE A 146 -1.33 -0.88 -4.94
CA ILE A 146 -1.65 -1.31 -3.57
C ILE A 146 -2.93 -2.15 -3.60
N ILE A 147 -2.87 -3.38 -3.10
CA ILE A 147 -3.94 -4.37 -3.13
C ILE A 147 -4.21 -4.88 -1.71
#